data_b0ec257a4dc0f7b0719d23631afe89c3
#
_entry.id   b0ec257a4dc0f7b0719d23631afe89c3
#
_cell.length_a   1.000
_cell.length_b   1.000
_cell.length_c   1.000
_cell.angle_alpha   90.00
_cell.angle_beta   90.00
_cell.angle_gamma   90.00
#
_symmetry.space_group_name_H-M   'P 1'
#
loop_
_entity.id
_entity.type
_entity.pdbx_description
1 polymer ?
#
loop_
_entity_poly.entity_id
_entity_poly.type
_entity_poly.pdbx_seq_one_letter_code
_entity_poly.pdbx_strand_id
1 'polypeptide(L)'
;MTYQTRILGLVAAILLLLGLTEAARSAGCGKTNTIRSQQYTANINGKQRQYIVRLPDQYDNNKAHKLVFTFHALGGNAQQVAQGQGGTIAWYGLPPLSNNSAIFVSPNGLNAGWANQGGEDITFIDNMVRTIEADLCVETSQRFATGFSYGGAISFAWACARGREVRAIAPISSSQLSGCEGGNEPVAFIGQHGTSDSVLPTAGGRALRDRFVRNNGCTPIQPEPQPNGGRHVKVDYQGCREGYPVSWIIHNGDHNPSQSDQGSNQAFAPAYSWNFFNQFQPQ
;
A
#
# COMPACT_ATOMS: atom_id res chain seq x y z
N MET A 1 54.57 58.51 -4.26
CA MET A 1 54.53 57.04 -4.54
C MET A 1 53.36 56.49 -3.80
N THR A 2 52.21 56.36 -4.45
CA THR A 2 50.97 55.87 -3.88
C THR A 2 50.66 54.47 -4.48
N TYR A 3 50.73 53.44 -3.66
CA TYR A 3 50.33 52.08 -4.04
C TYR A 3 48.82 51.94 -3.91
N GLN A 4 48.14 51.69 -5.03
CA GLN A 4 46.74 51.30 -5.06
C GLN A 4 46.67 49.75 -5.06
N THR A 5 46.17 49.21 -3.97
CA THR A 5 45.85 47.78 -3.84
C THR A 5 44.45 47.51 -4.44
N ARG A 6 44.39 46.76 -5.55
CA ARG A 6 43.14 46.27 -6.13
C ARG A 6 42.72 45.00 -5.40
N ILE A 7 41.58 45.05 -4.71
CA ILE A 7 40.93 43.90 -4.14
C ILE A 7 40.04 43.28 -5.25
N LEU A 8 40.44 42.12 -5.76
CA LEU A 8 39.57 41.31 -6.60
C LEU A 8 38.58 40.55 -5.69
N GLY A 9 37.31 40.93 -5.76
CA GLY A 9 36.21 40.17 -5.14
C GLY A 9 35.88 38.95 -5.97
N LEU A 10 36.12 37.76 -5.42
CA LEU A 10 35.62 36.51 -5.95
C LEU A 10 34.14 36.38 -5.57
N VAL A 11 33.24 36.53 -6.50
CA VAL A 11 31.81 36.18 -6.32
C VAL A 11 31.69 34.70 -6.64
N ALA A 12 31.60 33.88 -5.60
CA ALA A 12 31.27 32.47 -5.72
C ALA A 12 29.75 32.33 -6.00
N ALA A 13 29.38 32.07 -7.23
CA ALA A 13 28.02 31.73 -7.58
C ALA A 13 27.74 30.30 -7.09
N ILE A 14 26.99 30.17 -5.98
CA ILE A 14 26.43 28.90 -5.53
C ILE A 14 25.26 28.56 -6.47
N LEU A 15 25.50 27.72 -7.47
CA LEU A 15 24.42 27.09 -8.20
C LEU A 15 23.73 26.10 -7.24
N LEU A 16 22.56 26.47 -6.71
CA LEU A 16 21.61 25.52 -6.16
C LEU A 16 21.09 24.65 -7.33
N LEU A 17 21.69 23.48 -7.49
CA LEU A 17 21.09 22.40 -8.26
C LEU A 17 19.84 21.94 -7.49
N LEU A 18 18.70 22.55 -7.78
CA LEU A 18 17.39 21.95 -7.53
C LEU A 18 17.35 20.69 -8.40
N GLY A 19 17.76 19.56 -7.84
CA GLY A 19 17.53 18.26 -8.43
C GLY A 19 16.02 18.06 -8.56
N LEU A 20 15.49 18.35 -9.74
CA LEU A 20 14.20 17.81 -10.14
C LEU A 20 14.39 16.29 -10.11
N THR A 21 13.93 15.63 -9.04
CA THR A 21 13.81 14.18 -9.05
C THR A 21 12.80 13.86 -10.14
N GLU A 22 13.30 13.42 -11.28
CA GLU A 22 12.44 12.92 -12.35
C GLU A 22 11.67 11.73 -11.77
N ALA A 23 10.31 11.78 -11.85
CA ALA A 23 9.46 10.71 -11.37
C ALA A 23 9.99 9.36 -11.88
N ALA A 24 10.15 8.39 -10.99
CA ALA A 24 10.74 7.09 -11.32
C ALA A 24 9.76 6.27 -12.17
N ARG A 25 9.74 6.52 -13.47
CA ARG A 25 8.81 5.96 -14.45
C ARG A 25 9.23 4.55 -14.83
N SER A 26 8.26 3.65 -14.90
CA SER A 26 8.48 2.29 -15.39
C SER A 26 8.82 2.24 -16.87
N ALA A 27 9.42 1.12 -17.30
CA ALA A 27 9.81 0.90 -18.69
C ALA A 27 8.63 0.86 -19.68
N GLY A 28 7.40 0.69 -19.21
CA GLY A 28 6.18 0.69 -20.03
C GLY A 28 5.71 2.07 -20.43
N CYS A 29 6.25 3.15 -19.83
CA CYS A 29 5.83 4.51 -20.18
C CYS A 29 6.13 4.87 -21.63
N GLY A 30 5.16 5.48 -22.30
CA GLY A 30 5.24 5.87 -23.73
C GLY A 30 5.07 4.71 -24.72
N LYS A 31 4.93 3.47 -24.25
CA LYS A 31 4.73 2.30 -25.11
C LYS A 31 3.25 2.01 -25.34
N THR A 32 2.95 1.43 -26.50
CA THR A 32 1.63 0.81 -26.71
C THR A 32 1.51 -0.39 -25.79
N ASN A 33 0.60 -0.33 -24.83
CA ASN A 33 0.39 -1.39 -23.85
C ASN A 33 -0.40 -2.57 -24.43
N THR A 34 -0.05 -3.78 -24.03
CA THR A 34 -0.77 -5.03 -24.33
C THR A 34 -1.67 -5.45 -23.20
N ILE A 35 -1.34 -5.08 -21.95
CA ILE A 35 -2.16 -5.32 -20.78
C ILE A 35 -3.44 -4.49 -20.83
N ARG A 36 -4.57 -5.14 -20.52
CA ARG A 36 -5.92 -4.57 -20.47
C ARG A 36 -6.59 -4.91 -19.14
N SER A 37 -7.75 -4.31 -18.87
CA SER A 37 -8.56 -4.65 -17.71
C SER A 37 -9.18 -6.03 -17.87
N GLN A 38 -8.49 -7.08 -17.41
CA GLN A 38 -8.92 -8.48 -17.51
C GLN A 38 -8.13 -9.39 -16.56
N GLN A 39 -8.47 -10.68 -16.58
CA GLN A 39 -7.71 -11.72 -15.86
C GLN A 39 -6.53 -12.20 -16.70
N TYR A 40 -5.43 -12.46 -15.98
CA TYR A 40 -4.18 -13.01 -16.48
C TYR A 40 -3.79 -14.28 -15.73
N THR A 41 -2.98 -15.10 -16.39
CA THR A 41 -2.36 -16.28 -15.79
C THR A 41 -0.85 -16.19 -15.93
N ALA A 42 -0.13 -16.52 -14.86
CA ALA A 42 1.32 -16.62 -14.85
C ALA A 42 1.76 -18.00 -14.34
N ASN A 43 2.83 -18.54 -14.88
CA ASN A 43 3.48 -19.72 -14.32
C ASN A 43 4.59 -19.26 -13.37
N ILE A 44 4.46 -19.57 -12.09
CA ILE A 44 5.41 -19.19 -11.06
C ILE A 44 5.96 -20.48 -10.44
N ASN A 45 7.21 -20.80 -10.72
CA ASN A 45 7.88 -22.00 -10.22
C ASN A 45 7.08 -23.30 -10.50
N GLY A 46 6.52 -23.42 -11.73
CA GLY A 46 5.71 -24.56 -12.14
C GLY A 46 4.25 -24.53 -11.67
N LYS A 47 3.84 -23.53 -10.89
CA LYS A 47 2.46 -23.38 -10.42
C LYS A 47 1.72 -22.32 -11.24
N GLN A 48 0.53 -22.65 -11.72
CA GLN A 48 -0.37 -21.69 -12.40
C GLN A 48 -0.96 -20.73 -11.35
N ARG A 49 -0.74 -19.42 -11.55
CA ARG A 49 -1.26 -18.35 -10.69
C ARG A 49 -2.08 -17.38 -11.54
N GLN A 50 -3.16 -16.89 -10.99
CA GLN A 50 -4.08 -15.97 -11.69
C GLN A 50 -4.14 -14.63 -10.96
N TYR A 51 -4.34 -13.56 -11.71
CA TYR A 51 -4.58 -12.21 -11.19
C TYR A 51 -5.44 -11.40 -12.14
N ILE A 52 -6.16 -10.43 -11.61
CA ILE A 52 -6.98 -9.49 -12.37
C ILE A 52 -6.31 -8.14 -12.34
N VAL A 53 -6.20 -7.50 -13.49
CA VAL A 53 -5.75 -6.11 -13.63
C VAL A 53 -6.95 -5.24 -13.96
N ARG A 54 -7.04 -4.07 -13.33
CA ARG A 54 -7.94 -2.98 -13.70
C ARG A 54 -7.12 -1.73 -14.01
N LEU A 55 -7.20 -1.28 -15.25
CA LEU A 55 -6.66 0.02 -15.68
C LEU A 55 -7.66 1.13 -15.33
N PRO A 56 -7.20 2.39 -15.20
CA PRO A 56 -8.07 3.55 -15.22
C PRO A 56 -8.92 3.56 -16.49
N ASP A 57 -10.14 4.08 -16.41
CA ASP A 57 -11.04 4.16 -17.58
C ASP A 57 -10.45 5.01 -18.71
N GLN A 58 -9.60 5.99 -18.35
CA GLN A 58 -8.84 6.84 -19.27
C GLN A 58 -7.33 6.60 -19.05
N TYR A 59 -6.88 5.36 -19.27
CA TYR A 59 -5.46 5.04 -19.14
C TYR A 59 -4.64 5.78 -20.21
N ASP A 60 -3.64 6.54 -19.74
CA ASP A 60 -2.68 7.25 -20.59
C ASP A 60 -1.27 6.67 -20.34
N ASN A 61 -0.66 6.11 -21.38
CA ASN A 61 0.68 5.52 -21.30
C ASN A 61 1.81 6.56 -21.15
N ASN A 62 1.50 7.85 -21.24
CA ASN A 62 2.46 8.94 -20.98
C ASN A 62 2.35 9.47 -19.56
N LYS A 63 1.33 9.08 -18.81
CA LYS A 63 1.12 9.46 -17.41
C LYS A 63 1.44 8.30 -16.49
N ALA A 64 2.41 8.49 -15.59
CA ALA A 64 2.72 7.46 -14.61
C ALA A 64 1.59 7.32 -13.57
N HIS A 65 1.16 6.07 -13.32
CA HIS A 65 0.06 5.72 -12.45
C HIS A 65 0.55 5.02 -11.18
N LYS A 66 -0.16 5.21 -10.08
CA LYS A 66 0.04 4.40 -8.87
C LYS A 66 -0.25 2.92 -9.17
N LEU A 67 0.49 2.01 -8.55
CA LEU A 67 0.23 0.57 -8.62
C LEU A 67 -0.29 0.08 -7.27
N VAL A 68 -1.53 -0.42 -7.23
CA VAL A 68 -2.23 -0.80 -5.99
C VAL A 68 -2.62 -2.27 -6.04
N PHE A 69 -2.05 -3.07 -5.14
CA PHE A 69 -2.44 -4.46 -4.93
C PHE A 69 -3.57 -4.56 -3.92
N THR A 70 -4.58 -5.41 -4.24
CA THR A 70 -5.76 -5.66 -3.41
C THR A 70 -5.91 -7.17 -3.19
N PHE A 71 -5.59 -7.63 -1.99
CA PHE A 71 -5.50 -9.06 -1.67
C PHE A 71 -6.77 -9.57 -0.98
N HIS A 72 -7.28 -10.73 -1.40
CA HIS A 72 -8.45 -11.39 -0.82
C HIS A 72 -8.16 -12.01 0.56
N ALA A 73 -9.21 -12.23 1.36
CA ALA A 73 -9.15 -12.95 2.62
C ALA A 73 -9.03 -14.47 2.41
N LEU A 74 -8.83 -15.22 3.49
CA LEU A 74 -8.87 -16.69 3.47
C LEU A 74 -10.20 -17.19 2.89
N GLY A 75 -10.14 -18.19 2.03
CA GLY A 75 -11.30 -18.74 1.32
C GLY A 75 -11.81 -17.88 0.16
N GLY A 76 -11.22 -16.70 -0.05
CA GLY A 76 -11.57 -15.77 -1.13
C GLY A 76 -10.77 -16.00 -2.43
N ASN A 77 -10.98 -15.09 -3.36
CA ASN A 77 -10.27 -15.05 -4.64
C ASN A 77 -10.25 -13.63 -5.25
N ALA A 78 -9.48 -13.45 -6.31
CA ALA A 78 -9.34 -12.19 -7.02
C ALA A 78 -10.68 -11.64 -7.56
N GLN A 79 -11.56 -12.52 -8.03
CA GLN A 79 -12.86 -12.14 -8.59
C GLN A 79 -13.78 -11.52 -7.53
N GLN A 80 -13.80 -12.10 -6.33
CA GLN A 80 -14.57 -11.55 -5.19
C GLN A 80 -14.13 -10.14 -4.84
N VAL A 81 -12.81 -9.88 -4.80
CA VAL A 81 -12.28 -8.54 -4.56
C VAL A 81 -12.64 -7.60 -5.70
N ALA A 82 -12.46 -8.04 -6.95
CA ALA A 82 -12.75 -7.21 -8.13
C ALA A 82 -14.23 -6.82 -8.27
N GLN A 83 -15.13 -7.71 -7.85
CA GLN A 83 -16.59 -7.51 -7.98
C GLN A 83 -17.26 -7.00 -6.70
N GLY A 84 -16.59 -7.00 -5.56
CA GLY A 84 -17.19 -6.61 -4.29
C GLY A 84 -18.15 -7.65 -3.75
N GLN A 85 -17.71 -8.89 -3.62
CA GLN A 85 -18.49 -10.00 -3.08
C GLN A 85 -18.00 -10.41 -1.68
N GLY A 86 -18.81 -11.19 -0.94
CA GLY A 86 -18.44 -11.70 0.37
C GLY A 86 -18.23 -10.61 1.43
N GLY A 87 -19.01 -9.54 1.41
CA GLY A 87 -18.91 -8.41 2.34
C GLY A 87 -17.79 -7.40 2.01
N THR A 88 -17.00 -7.68 0.97
CA THR A 88 -15.97 -6.76 0.49
C THR A 88 -16.54 -5.78 -0.53
N ILE A 89 -16.20 -4.49 -0.44
CA ILE A 89 -16.49 -3.52 -1.49
C ILE A 89 -15.53 -3.77 -2.66
N ALA A 90 -16.03 -3.65 -3.91
CA ALA A 90 -15.20 -3.87 -5.11
C ALA A 90 -13.87 -3.11 -5.02
N TRP A 91 -12.75 -3.84 -5.15
CA TRP A 91 -11.39 -3.30 -5.03
C TRP A 91 -11.17 -2.53 -3.70
N TYR A 92 -11.82 -2.96 -2.62
CA TYR A 92 -11.85 -2.24 -1.33
C TYR A 92 -12.32 -0.78 -1.46
N GLY A 93 -13.17 -0.46 -2.47
CA GLY A 93 -13.74 0.87 -2.69
C GLY A 93 -12.76 1.92 -3.23
N LEU A 94 -11.55 1.54 -3.64
CA LEU A 94 -10.49 2.48 -4.03
C LEU A 94 -10.64 3.08 -5.44
N PRO A 95 -11.11 2.36 -6.48
CA PRO A 95 -11.15 2.91 -7.84
C PRO A 95 -11.96 4.20 -8.00
N PRO A 96 -13.17 4.35 -7.41
CA PRO A 96 -13.91 5.62 -7.52
C PRO A 96 -13.18 6.81 -6.89
N LEU A 97 -12.38 6.55 -5.84
CA LEU A 97 -11.60 7.57 -5.14
C LEU A 97 -10.31 7.94 -5.90
N SER A 98 -9.84 7.04 -6.77
CA SER A 98 -8.56 7.21 -7.47
C SER A 98 -8.57 8.25 -8.56
N ASN A 99 -9.72 8.67 -9.04
CA ASN A 99 -9.86 9.63 -10.14
C ASN A 99 -8.92 9.28 -11.33
N ASN A 100 -8.94 8.04 -11.77
CA ASN A 100 -8.10 7.51 -12.86
C ASN A 100 -6.58 7.64 -12.65
N SER A 101 -6.10 7.74 -11.40
CA SER A 101 -4.67 7.88 -11.10
C SER A 101 -3.97 6.56 -10.73
N ALA A 102 -4.68 5.42 -10.72
CA ALA A 102 -4.13 4.15 -10.26
C ALA A 102 -4.52 2.96 -11.14
N ILE A 103 -3.58 2.02 -11.24
CA ILE A 103 -3.76 0.67 -11.77
C ILE A 103 -3.97 -0.24 -10.56
N PHE A 104 -5.01 -1.08 -10.60
CA PHE A 104 -5.33 -2.01 -9.52
C PHE A 104 -5.03 -3.45 -9.95
N VAL A 105 -4.52 -4.25 -9.01
CA VAL A 105 -4.19 -5.66 -9.22
C VAL A 105 -4.79 -6.49 -8.10
N SER A 106 -5.60 -7.49 -8.44
CA SER A 106 -6.12 -8.46 -7.48
C SER A 106 -5.65 -9.86 -7.84
N PRO A 107 -4.69 -10.44 -7.12
CA PRO A 107 -4.19 -11.79 -7.39
C PRO A 107 -4.93 -12.87 -6.60
N ASN A 108 -4.82 -14.12 -7.07
CA ASN A 108 -5.25 -15.33 -6.37
C ASN A 108 -4.12 -15.94 -5.55
N GLY A 109 -4.34 -16.11 -4.26
CA GLY A 109 -3.53 -16.93 -3.39
C GLY A 109 -3.71 -18.42 -3.67
N LEU A 110 -2.68 -19.23 -3.40
CA LEU A 110 -2.78 -20.67 -3.46
C LEU A 110 -3.70 -21.20 -2.35
N ASN A 111 -4.52 -22.20 -2.67
CA ASN A 111 -5.47 -22.76 -1.71
C ASN A 111 -6.37 -21.71 -1.07
N ALA A 112 -6.76 -20.70 -1.85
CA ALA A 112 -7.56 -19.54 -1.41
C ALA A 112 -6.98 -18.84 -0.17
N GLY A 113 -5.65 -18.72 -0.06
CA GLY A 113 -4.95 -18.12 1.07
C GLY A 113 -3.56 -17.61 0.69
N TRP A 114 -2.82 -17.11 1.68
CA TRP A 114 -1.52 -16.46 1.51
C TRP A 114 -0.51 -17.02 2.52
N ALA A 115 -0.30 -18.35 2.50
CA ALA A 115 0.64 -18.99 3.41
C ALA A 115 2.09 -18.57 3.15
N ASN A 116 2.40 -18.14 1.94
CA ASN A 116 3.69 -17.61 1.51
C ASN A 116 4.87 -18.53 1.90
N GLN A 117 4.69 -19.85 1.77
CA GLN A 117 5.72 -20.81 2.12
C GLN A 117 6.95 -20.62 1.23
N GLY A 118 8.12 -20.45 1.84
CA GLY A 118 9.35 -20.21 1.11
C GLY A 118 9.35 -18.93 0.25
N GLY A 119 8.47 -17.95 0.53
CA GLY A 119 8.37 -16.71 -0.23
C GLY A 119 7.64 -16.83 -1.57
N GLU A 120 6.86 -17.89 -1.78
CA GLU A 120 6.23 -18.17 -3.09
C GLU A 120 5.20 -17.09 -3.50
N ASP A 121 4.47 -16.50 -2.54
CA ASP A 121 3.53 -15.43 -2.85
C ASP A 121 4.25 -14.10 -3.12
N ILE A 122 5.35 -13.83 -2.42
CA ILE A 122 6.22 -12.67 -2.72
C ILE A 122 6.82 -12.81 -4.12
N THR A 123 7.29 -14.00 -4.50
CA THR A 123 7.79 -14.27 -5.85
C THR A 123 6.71 -14.01 -6.92
N PHE A 124 5.46 -14.36 -6.64
CA PHE A 124 4.33 -14.07 -7.52
C PHE A 124 4.05 -12.58 -7.62
N ILE A 125 4.07 -11.85 -6.51
CA ILE A 125 3.89 -10.38 -6.50
C ILE A 125 5.01 -9.71 -7.31
N ASP A 126 6.25 -10.09 -7.10
CA ASP A 126 7.42 -9.57 -7.85
C ASP A 126 7.29 -9.83 -9.36
N ASN A 127 6.76 -10.99 -9.75
CA ASN A 127 6.50 -11.29 -11.17
C ASN A 127 5.44 -10.35 -11.75
N MET A 128 4.32 -10.12 -11.04
CA MET A 128 3.27 -9.20 -11.48
C MET A 128 3.81 -7.76 -11.60
N VAL A 129 4.57 -7.29 -10.62
CA VAL A 129 5.21 -5.96 -10.66
C VAL A 129 6.06 -5.82 -11.92
N ARG A 130 6.99 -6.75 -12.16
CA ARG A 130 7.86 -6.71 -13.35
C ARG A 130 7.07 -6.75 -14.65
N THR A 131 6.06 -7.62 -14.76
CA THR A 131 5.23 -7.77 -15.97
C THR A 131 4.44 -6.49 -16.25
N ILE A 132 3.82 -5.92 -15.23
CA ILE A 132 3.01 -4.71 -15.34
C ILE A 132 3.89 -3.50 -15.69
N GLU A 133 5.00 -3.31 -15.02
CA GLU A 133 5.91 -2.18 -15.23
C GLU A 133 6.68 -2.24 -16.57
N ALA A 134 6.84 -3.43 -17.15
CA ALA A 134 7.41 -3.58 -18.49
C ALA A 134 6.46 -3.09 -19.61
N ASP A 135 5.15 -3.10 -19.35
CA ASP A 135 4.10 -2.83 -20.35
C ASP A 135 3.30 -1.55 -20.07
N LEU A 136 3.07 -1.23 -18.79
CA LEU A 136 2.26 -0.09 -18.36
C LEU A 136 3.12 1.02 -17.74
N CYS A 137 2.65 2.27 -17.87
CA CYS A 137 3.30 3.43 -17.27
C CYS A 137 2.95 3.52 -15.77
N VAL A 138 3.86 3.09 -14.93
CA VAL A 138 3.75 3.09 -13.47
C VAL A 138 4.78 4.05 -12.87
N GLU A 139 4.37 4.77 -11.83
CA GLU A 139 5.29 5.47 -10.94
C GLU A 139 5.89 4.46 -9.96
N THR A 140 7.15 4.06 -10.18
CA THR A 140 7.77 2.95 -9.45
C THR A 140 8.05 3.25 -7.98
N SER A 141 8.01 4.52 -7.57
CA SER A 141 8.04 4.94 -6.16
C SER A 141 6.65 4.87 -5.48
N GLN A 142 5.58 4.53 -6.21
CA GLN A 142 4.21 4.53 -5.73
C GLN A 142 3.52 3.18 -5.87
N ARG A 143 4.09 2.16 -5.22
CA ARG A 143 3.51 0.83 -5.08
C ARG A 143 2.85 0.68 -3.72
N PHE A 144 1.59 0.28 -3.72
CA PHE A 144 0.73 0.20 -2.53
C PHE A 144 0.08 -1.17 -2.41
N ALA A 145 -0.30 -1.54 -1.18
CA ALA A 145 -1.06 -2.75 -0.94
C ALA A 145 -2.14 -2.57 0.14
N THR A 146 -3.25 -3.23 -0.06
CA THR A 146 -4.31 -3.40 0.94
C THR A 146 -4.92 -4.78 0.84
N GLY A 147 -5.59 -5.19 1.89
CA GLY A 147 -6.32 -6.45 1.94
C GLY A 147 -6.93 -6.68 3.31
N PHE A 148 -7.94 -7.52 3.34
CA PHE A 148 -8.65 -7.91 4.55
C PHE A 148 -8.13 -9.23 5.09
N SER A 149 -8.00 -9.37 6.40
CA SER A 149 -7.65 -10.63 7.07
C SER A 149 -6.32 -11.20 6.51
N TYR A 150 -6.34 -12.37 5.89
CA TYR A 150 -5.17 -12.96 5.24
C TYR A 150 -4.60 -12.07 4.10
N GLY A 151 -5.46 -11.30 3.41
CA GLY A 151 -5.02 -10.33 2.41
C GLY A 151 -4.20 -9.18 3.02
N GLY A 152 -4.54 -8.76 4.23
CA GLY A 152 -3.74 -7.80 4.99
C GLY A 152 -2.41 -8.40 5.44
N ALA A 153 -2.38 -9.71 5.75
CA ALA A 153 -1.16 -10.40 6.14
C ALA A 153 -0.14 -10.49 5.00
N ILE A 154 -0.58 -10.79 3.77
CA ILE A 154 0.33 -10.78 2.61
C ILE A 154 0.76 -9.37 2.21
N SER A 155 -0.11 -8.35 2.39
CA SER A 155 0.29 -6.94 2.24
C SER A 155 1.43 -6.59 3.18
N PHE A 156 1.34 -7.02 4.44
CA PHE A 156 2.38 -6.84 5.45
C PHE A 156 3.65 -7.62 5.12
N ALA A 157 3.54 -8.88 4.70
CA ALA A 157 4.68 -9.71 4.31
C ALA A 157 5.43 -9.11 3.11
N TRP A 158 4.71 -8.54 2.13
CA TRP A 158 5.33 -7.85 0.99
C TRP A 158 6.08 -6.60 1.44
N ALA A 159 5.50 -5.78 2.33
CA ALA A 159 6.19 -4.64 2.91
C ALA A 159 7.45 -5.06 3.72
N CYS A 160 7.41 -6.20 4.41
CA CYS A 160 8.59 -6.75 5.07
C CYS A 160 9.70 -7.12 4.06
N ALA A 161 9.33 -7.88 3.03
CA ALA A 161 10.29 -8.44 2.07
C ALA A 161 10.80 -7.40 1.06
N ARG A 162 10.02 -6.34 0.77
CA ARG A 162 10.30 -5.33 -0.25
C ARG A 162 10.12 -3.89 0.27
N GLY A 163 10.53 -3.63 1.50
CA GLY A 163 10.31 -2.34 2.17
C GLY A 163 10.85 -1.12 1.42
N ARG A 164 11.90 -1.28 0.61
CA ARG A 164 12.44 -0.20 -0.24
C ARG A 164 11.64 0.05 -1.52
N GLU A 165 10.76 -0.87 -1.88
CA GLU A 165 9.97 -0.82 -3.11
C GLU A 165 8.49 -0.53 -2.83
N VAL A 166 8.01 -0.88 -1.64
CA VAL A 166 6.62 -0.67 -1.20
C VAL A 166 6.51 0.67 -0.50
N ARG A 167 5.70 1.56 -1.06
CA ARG A 167 5.53 2.92 -0.52
C ARG A 167 4.68 2.95 0.73
N ALA A 168 3.57 2.23 0.72
CA ALA A 168 2.67 2.13 1.88
C ALA A 168 1.76 0.91 1.79
N ILE A 169 1.30 0.46 2.97
CA ILE A 169 0.29 -0.60 3.10
C ILE A 169 -0.88 -0.17 3.98
N ALA A 170 -2.05 -0.76 3.71
CA ALA A 170 -3.30 -0.51 4.45
C ALA A 170 -4.00 -1.84 4.82
N PRO A 171 -3.45 -2.67 5.73
CA PRO A 171 -4.08 -3.92 6.15
C PRO A 171 -5.35 -3.66 6.97
N ILE A 172 -6.37 -4.47 6.71
CA ILE A 172 -7.69 -4.43 7.36
C ILE A 172 -7.86 -5.69 8.22
N SER A 173 -8.06 -5.54 9.53
CA SER A 173 -8.34 -6.63 10.49
C SER A 173 -7.40 -7.83 10.29
N SER A 174 -6.08 -7.61 10.41
CA SER A 174 -5.07 -8.59 10.02
C SER A 174 -4.06 -8.87 11.14
N SER A 175 -3.24 -9.90 10.90
CA SER A 175 -2.14 -10.33 11.75
C SER A 175 -0.98 -10.86 10.89
N GLN A 176 0.16 -11.20 11.51
CA GLN A 176 1.33 -11.73 10.79
C GLN A 176 1.14 -13.21 10.41
N LEU A 177 0.28 -13.49 9.41
CA LEU A 177 -0.04 -14.86 8.98
C LEU A 177 0.81 -15.34 7.78
N SER A 178 1.38 -14.42 7.00
CA SER A 178 2.15 -14.70 5.78
C SER A 178 3.68 -14.54 6.00
N GLY A 179 4.12 -14.50 7.25
CA GLY A 179 5.50 -14.26 7.61
C GLY A 179 5.91 -12.78 7.50
N CYS A 180 7.19 -12.52 7.74
CA CYS A 180 7.82 -11.22 7.60
C CYS A 180 9.33 -11.44 7.42
N GLU A 181 9.75 -11.80 6.23
CA GLU A 181 11.16 -11.88 5.89
C GLU A 181 11.74 -10.45 5.78
N GLY A 182 12.87 -10.20 6.40
CA GLY A 182 13.45 -8.85 6.52
C GLY A 182 12.72 -7.97 7.52
N GLY A 183 11.79 -7.13 7.06
CA GLY A 183 10.90 -6.32 7.90
C GLY A 183 11.56 -5.26 8.77
N ASN A 184 12.74 -4.77 8.37
CA ASN A 184 13.50 -3.75 9.11
C ASN A 184 13.50 -2.39 8.40
N GLU A 185 13.07 -2.35 7.15
CA GLU A 185 12.99 -1.10 6.38
C GLU A 185 11.76 -0.29 6.81
N PRO A 186 11.82 1.05 6.72
CA PRO A 186 10.65 1.88 6.95
C PRO A 186 9.68 1.74 5.78
N VAL A 187 8.38 1.59 6.08
CA VAL A 187 7.27 1.62 5.13
C VAL A 187 6.13 2.40 5.75
N ALA A 188 5.48 3.26 5.01
CA ALA A 188 4.32 3.96 5.52
C ALA A 188 3.14 2.97 5.77
N PHE A 189 2.45 3.15 6.88
CA PHE A 189 1.48 2.18 7.36
C PHE A 189 0.19 2.84 7.84
N ILE A 190 -0.94 2.38 7.34
CA ILE A 190 -2.24 2.64 7.94
C ILE A 190 -2.97 1.32 8.14
N GLY A 191 -3.23 0.92 9.38
CA GLY A 191 -4.00 -0.28 9.68
C GLY A 191 -5.32 0.04 10.35
N GLN A 192 -6.27 -0.87 10.21
CA GLN A 192 -7.51 -0.82 11.00
C GLN A 192 -7.84 -2.17 11.62
N HIS A 193 -8.46 -2.14 12.83
CA HIS A 193 -8.84 -3.36 13.53
C HIS A 193 -9.98 -3.12 14.51
N GLY A 194 -10.85 -4.12 14.63
CA GLY A 194 -11.93 -4.13 15.61
C GLY A 194 -11.48 -4.60 16.98
N THR A 195 -11.96 -3.95 18.05
CA THR A 195 -11.70 -4.42 19.42
C THR A 195 -12.47 -5.69 19.76
N SER A 196 -13.56 -5.97 19.04
CA SER A 196 -14.40 -7.16 19.18
C SER A 196 -14.14 -8.22 18.11
N ASP A 197 -13.00 -8.11 17.37
CA ASP A 197 -12.64 -9.07 16.32
C ASP A 197 -12.52 -10.48 16.91
N SER A 198 -13.49 -11.33 16.56
CA SER A 198 -13.64 -12.70 17.06
C SER A 198 -12.80 -13.73 16.29
N VAL A 199 -12.20 -13.34 15.18
CA VAL A 199 -11.38 -14.21 14.30
C VAL A 199 -9.90 -13.98 14.51
N LEU A 200 -9.47 -12.72 14.43
CA LEU A 200 -8.09 -12.30 14.65
C LEU A 200 -8.05 -11.26 15.78
N PRO A 201 -7.55 -11.64 16.96
CA PRO A 201 -7.45 -10.69 18.08
C PRO A 201 -6.73 -9.40 17.68
N THR A 202 -7.24 -8.25 18.13
CA THR A 202 -6.70 -6.91 17.83
C THR A 202 -5.19 -6.80 18.14
N ALA A 203 -4.70 -7.60 19.10
CA ALA A 203 -3.27 -7.67 19.42
C ALA A 203 -2.41 -8.00 18.21
N GLY A 204 -2.91 -8.84 17.27
CA GLY A 204 -2.23 -9.15 16.02
C GLY A 204 -2.05 -7.92 15.14
N GLY A 205 -3.11 -7.14 14.93
CA GLY A 205 -3.05 -5.89 14.16
C GLY A 205 -2.15 -4.84 14.80
N ARG A 206 -2.18 -4.73 16.14
CA ARG A 206 -1.27 -3.87 16.90
C ARG A 206 0.20 -4.26 16.68
N ALA A 207 0.51 -5.55 16.63
CA ALA A 207 1.86 -6.03 16.38
C ALA A 207 2.39 -5.62 14.99
N LEU A 208 1.52 -5.62 13.95
CA LEU A 208 1.86 -5.12 12.62
C LEU A 208 2.17 -3.63 12.66
N ARG A 209 1.29 -2.84 13.28
CA ARG A 209 1.47 -1.40 13.46
C ARG A 209 2.75 -1.07 14.24
N ASP A 210 3.00 -1.74 15.35
CA ASP A 210 4.11 -1.45 16.24
C ASP A 210 5.47 -1.73 15.60
N ARG A 211 5.52 -2.66 14.64
CA ARG A 211 6.71 -2.85 13.83
C ARG A 211 7.03 -1.58 13.04
N PHE A 212 6.06 -1.00 12.36
CA PHE A 212 6.31 0.22 11.58
C PHE A 212 6.40 1.48 12.44
N VAL A 213 5.77 1.52 13.60
CA VAL A 213 6.05 2.58 14.60
C VAL A 213 7.55 2.59 14.94
N ARG A 214 8.15 1.42 15.19
CA ARG A 214 9.60 1.32 15.48
C ARG A 214 10.46 1.60 14.25
N ASN A 215 10.19 0.96 13.11
CA ASN A 215 11.02 1.09 11.91
C ASN A 215 11.03 2.52 11.36
N ASN A 216 9.90 3.21 11.46
CA ASN A 216 9.73 4.57 10.97
C ASN A 216 10.16 5.62 12.01
N GLY A 217 10.57 5.20 13.22
CA GLY A 217 11.03 6.09 14.28
C GLY A 217 9.94 6.96 14.89
N CYS A 218 8.67 6.52 14.81
CA CYS A 218 7.55 7.26 15.38
C CYS A 218 7.53 7.19 16.91
N THR A 219 6.97 8.22 17.54
CA THR A 219 6.74 8.24 19.00
C THR A 219 5.58 7.30 19.36
N PRO A 220 5.78 6.28 20.20
CA PRO A 220 4.69 5.42 20.68
C PRO A 220 3.63 6.20 21.45
N ILE A 221 2.36 5.79 21.30
CA ILE A 221 1.23 6.41 22.00
C ILE A 221 0.75 5.47 23.10
N GLN A 222 0.77 5.96 24.34
CA GLN A 222 0.30 5.26 25.53
C GLN A 222 -0.43 6.22 26.48
N PRO A 223 -1.65 5.91 26.93
CA PRO A 223 -2.49 4.78 26.47
C PRO A 223 -2.99 4.96 25.05
N GLU A 224 -3.28 3.85 24.35
CA GLU A 224 -3.90 3.88 23.03
C GLU A 224 -5.34 4.42 23.15
N PRO A 225 -5.74 5.43 22.35
CA PRO A 225 -7.13 5.89 22.32
C PRO A 225 -8.08 4.74 21.98
N GLN A 226 -9.20 4.66 22.70
CA GLN A 226 -10.20 3.61 22.51
C GLN A 226 -11.43 4.15 21.78
N PRO A 227 -12.10 3.33 20.93
CA PRO A 227 -13.35 3.72 20.30
C PRO A 227 -14.43 3.96 21.35
N ASN A 228 -15.27 4.95 21.11
CA ASN A 228 -16.34 5.33 22.02
C ASN A 228 -17.64 5.63 21.25
N GLY A 229 -18.80 5.27 21.84
CA GLY A 229 -20.12 5.58 21.28
C GLY A 229 -20.38 4.99 19.90
N GLY A 230 -19.79 3.82 19.57
CA GLY A 230 -19.97 3.17 18.27
C GLY A 230 -19.24 3.86 17.11
N ARG A 231 -18.31 4.77 17.41
CA ARG A 231 -17.48 5.47 16.43
C ARG A 231 -16.04 4.93 16.47
N HIS A 232 -15.41 4.86 15.29
CA HIS A 232 -13.98 4.56 15.21
C HIS A 232 -13.14 5.76 15.70
N VAL A 233 -11.90 5.46 16.07
CA VAL A 233 -10.88 6.46 16.36
C VAL A 233 -9.72 6.26 15.41
N LYS A 234 -9.30 7.33 14.72
CA LYS A 234 -8.07 7.36 13.94
C LYS A 234 -6.99 8.08 14.73
N VAL A 235 -5.82 7.46 14.79
CA VAL A 235 -4.63 7.98 15.47
C VAL A 235 -3.53 8.12 14.44
N ASP A 236 -2.93 9.32 14.35
CA ASP A 236 -1.74 9.60 13.54
C ASP A 236 -0.53 9.71 14.45
N TYR A 237 0.44 8.82 14.29
CA TYR A 237 1.66 8.79 15.09
C TYR A 237 2.55 9.96 14.73
N GLN A 238 3.16 10.59 15.74
CA GLN A 238 4.06 11.73 15.59
C GLN A 238 5.53 11.33 15.63
N GLY A 239 6.42 12.22 15.19
CA GLY A 239 7.87 12.00 15.24
C GLY A 239 8.39 10.96 14.25
N CYS A 240 7.53 10.45 13.36
CA CYS A 240 7.96 9.52 12.32
C CYS A 240 8.99 10.16 11.38
N ARG A 241 9.89 9.34 10.85
CA ARG A 241 10.78 9.75 9.75
C ARG A 241 9.95 10.38 8.61
N GLU A 242 10.44 11.46 8.04
CA GLU A 242 9.81 12.12 6.90
C GLU A 242 9.51 11.12 5.77
N GLY A 243 8.29 11.20 5.25
CA GLY A 243 7.80 10.29 4.22
C GLY A 243 7.30 8.93 4.72
N TYR A 244 7.44 8.56 5.99
CA TYR A 244 7.03 7.26 6.51
C TYR A 244 6.01 7.37 7.67
N PRO A 245 4.84 8.00 7.45
CA PRO A 245 3.82 8.13 8.48
C PRO A 245 3.26 6.77 8.90
N VAL A 246 2.78 6.71 10.15
CA VAL A 246 2.00 5.59 10.68
C VAL A 246 0.67 6.12 11.17
N SER A 247 -0.41 5.47 10.75
CA SER A 247 -1.77 5.73 11.24
C SER A 247 -2.42 4.43 11.71
N TRP A 248 -3.30 4.54 12.68
CA TRP A 248 -4.05 3.41 13.20
C TRP A 248 -5.51 3.77 13.39
N ILE A 249 -6.41 2.90 12.93
CA ILE A 249 -7.85 3.05 13.09
C ILE A 249 -8.34 1.91 13.96
N ILE A 250 -8.95 2.23 15.08
CA ILE A 250 -9.55 1.27 16.01
C ILE A 250 -11.06 1.51 16.11
N HIS A 251 -11.84 0.44 16.08
CA HIS A 251 -13.31 0.48 16.14
C HIS A 251 -13.86 -0.65 17.01
N ASN A 252 -15.14 -0.55 17.41
CA ASN A 252 -15.78 -1.56 18.26
C ASN A 252 -16.25 -2.80 17.51
N GLY A 253 -16.19 -2.79 16.16
CA GLY A 253 -16.73 -3.87 15.34
C GLY A 253 -15.94 -5.17 15.43
N ASP A 254 -16.52 -6.19 14.82
CA ASP A 254 -15.96 -7.53 14.63
C ASP A 254 -15.10 -7.61 13.36
N HIS A 255 -14.73 -8.82 12.94
CA HIS A 255 -13.94 -9.14 11.76
C HIS A 255 -14.69 -8.79 10.47
N ASN A 256 -14.57 -7.55 9.98
CA ASN A 256 -15.34 -7.05 8.87
C ASN A 256 -14.50 -6.11 7.97
N PRO A 257 -14.40 -6.38 6.62
CA PRO A 257 -13.66 -5.53 5.69
C PRO A 257 -14.31 -4.18 5.42
N SER A 258 -15.61 -4.06 5.66
CA SER A 258 -16.44 -2.89 5.29
C SER A 258 -17.08 -2.24 6.51
N GLN A 259 -16.34 -2.17 7.62
CA GLN A 259 -16.83 -1.60 8.87
C GLN A 259 -17.21 -0.12 8.70
N SER A 260 -18.36 0.23 9.29
CA SER A 260 -18.88 1.61 9.38
C SER A 260 -19.13 1.99 10.84
N ASP A 261 -19.26 3.28 11.10
CA ASP A 261 -19.69 3.78 12.39
C ASP A 261 -21.18 3.51 12.65
N GLN A 262 -21.58 3.48 13.90
CA GLN A 262 -22.98 3.32 14.28
C GLN A 262 -23.83 4.42 13.63
N GLY A 263 -24.92 4.02 12.97
CA GLY A 263 -25.81 4.92 12.25
C GLY A 263 -25.32 5.37 10.87
N SER A 264 -24.19 4.85 10.41
CA SER A 264 -23.66 5.08 9.06
C SER A 264 -23.65 3.79 8.25
N ASN A 265 -24.02 3.90 6.96
CA ASN A 265 -23.87 2.80 5.99
C ASN A 265 -22.58 2.94 5.17
N GLN A 266 -21.77 3.97 5.43
CA GLN A 266 -20.54 4.21 4.71
C GLN A 266 -19.35 3.58 5.44
N ALA A 267 -18.70 2.62 4.80
CA ALA A 267 -17.46 2.06 5.30
C ALA A 267 -16.36 3.14 5.32
N PHE A 268 -15.60 3.21 6.40
CA PHE A 268 -14.55 4.23 6.54
C PHE A 268 -13.21 3.81 5.92
N ALA A 269 -12.94 2.51 5.79
CA ALA A 269 -11.68 1.99 5.26
C ALA A 269 -11.29 2.54 3.87
N PRO A 270 -12.21 2.61 2.88
CA PRO A 270 -11.85 3.08 1.54
C PRO A 270 -11.27 4.49 1.54
N ALA A 271 -11.96 5.43 2.19
CA ALA A 271 -11.54 6.83 2.23
C ALA A 271 -10.20 7.01 2.96
N TYR A 272 -10.01 6.35 4.11
CA TYR A 272 -8.76 6.43 4.86
C TYR A 272 -7.59 5.79 4.11
N SER A 273 -7.79 4.62 3.51
CA SER A 273 -6.73 3.94 2.74
C SER A 273 -6.33 4.77 1.52
N TRP A 274 -7.32 5.28 0.78
CA TRP A 274 -7.02 6.08 -0.40
C TRP A 274 -6.35 7.41 -0.05
N ASN A 275 -6.86 8.16 0.92
CA ASN A 275 -6.25 9.42 1.35
C ASN A 275 -4.82 9.20 1.85
N PHE A 276 -4.57 8.08 2.53
CA PHE A 276 -3.23 7.71 2.97
C PHE A 276 -2.29 7.39 1.80
N PHE A 277 -2.75 6.70 0.77
CA PHE A 277 -1.94 6.43 -0.43
C PHE A 277 -1.74 7.69 -1.28
N ASN A 278 -2.74 8.55 -1.34
CA ASN A 278 -2.71 9.72 -2.22
C ASN A 278 -1.88 10.90 -1.68
N GLN A 279 -1.48 10.88 -0.41
CA GLN A 279 -0.63 11.92 0.16
C GLN A 279 0.80 11.89 -0.40
N PHE A 280 1.24 10.74 -0.93
CA PHE A 280 2.61 10.59 -1.42
C PHE A 280 2.76 11.16 -2.81
N GLN A 281 3.78 12.01 -2.98
CA GLN A 281 4.19 12.53 -4.28
C GLN A 281 5.18 11.56 -4.96
N PRO A 282 5.27 11.55 -6.29
CA PRO A 282 6.35 10.88 -7.01
C PRO A 282 7.73 11.30 -6.49
N GLN A 283 8.66 10.36 -6.43
CA GLN A 283 10.05 10.60 -5.99
C GLN A 283 11.01 10.51 -7.16
#